data_292f4a0cb7d393731d0e10ddf9cd3cf5
#
_entry.id   292f4a0cb7d393731d0e10ddf9cd3cf5
#
_cell.length_a   1.000
_cell.length_b   1.000
_cell.length_c   1.000
_cell.angle_alpha   90.00
_cell.angle_beta   90.00
_cell.angle_gamma   90.00
#
_symmetry.space_group_name_H-M   'P 1'
#
loop_
_entity.id
_entity.type
_entity.pdbx_description
1 polymer ?
#
loop_
_entity_poly.entity_id
_entity_poly.type
_entity_poly.pdbx_seq_one_letter_code
_entity_poly.pdbx_strand_id
1 'polypeptide(L)'
;CYILDAGDYYFTIGNGAHEAVNNVLAAQGQAVDGDAEKAKTWNVSSFDNISFATTKNGTAVENQLADMDLNYWMPGTVTYLTRSDWAGTFPKAYTDLTATDEMVDIMDNDTYEINANGDPSTVTFGAQNGLTLADLKGVSNLDDERWSLLMDQINLEDGMIRLGFGGTSTKAIESIMSPEAIQNDGPNGINSYTLGQYANTDKSSSDPCAVDENDKNLSYKFGTMCNETVIAQTFSKELAAEYGKVVGNYSLWSNLTIFWGAGTNLHRTPYNARNHEYYSEDAMLTSGQAVAYITAGKDYGCIIAPKHLAFNDTEINRTGVAVFMTEQQARENELRGTQAAIEDAGALGVMTAFNRVGVYTANAHTGLLMNILRKEWGFKGLESQDFIQGANYAVLKEYAMNGGTMTCNTGDSTMAAVSEKWDYWTVENVSKDTALLSAIKQAMTWQAYALANSNAMDGYAPTTHLVSVRTWYDNALTGAQVAFAVLTVLSAAMYINTVRKSKSKKN
;
A
#
# COMPACT_ATOMS: atom_id res chain seq x y z
N CYS A 1 -4.82 -5.00 25.62
CA CYS A 1 -3.36 -5.18 25.59
C CYS A 1 -3.01 -6.66 25.36
N TYR A 2 -1.79 -6.95 24.99
CA TYR A 2 -1.28 -8.31 25.08
C TYR A 2 -1.13 -8.71 26.54
N ILE A 3 -1.43 -9.97 26.84
CA ILE A 3 -1.36 -10.53 28.18
C ILE A 3 -0.50 -11.79 28.15
N LEU A 4 0.11 -12.09 29.29
CA LEU A 4 0.72 -13.39 29.56
C LEU A 4 -0.06 -14.04 30.69
N ASP A 5 -0.79 -15.09 30.37
CA ASP A 5 -1.60 -15.83 31.33
C ASP A 5 -0.73 -16.64 32.30
N ALA A 6 -1.23 -16.83 33.49
CA ALA A 6 -0.65 -17.80 34.40
C ALA A 6 -0.85 -19.23 33.89
N GLY A 7 0.16 -20.07 34.04
CA GLY A 7 0.11 -21.48 33.62
C GLY A 7 1.43 -21.99 33.07
N ASP A 8 1.42 -23.18 32.54
CA ASP A 8 2.58 -23.82 31.96
C ASP A 8 2.69 -23.52 30.47
N TYR A 9 3.88 -23.08 30.08
CA TYR A 9 4.27 -22.85 28.67
C TYR A 9 5.34 -23.88 28.30
N TYR A 10 5.17 -24.50 27.14
CA TYR A 10 6.06 -25.56 26.67
C TYR A 10 6.88 -25.08 25.48
N PHE A 11 8.19 -25.26 25.55
CA PHE A 11 9.13 -24.99 24.46
C PHE A 11 9.75 -26.32 24.05
N THR A 12 9.78 -26.59 22.77
CA THR A 12 10.35 -27.80 22.21
C THR A 12 11.07 -27.55 20.90
N ILE A 13 11.87 -28.51 20.50
CA ILE A 13 12.48 -28.59 19.17
C ILE A 13 12.13 -29.95 18.54
N GLY A 14 11.97 -29.96 17.22
CA GLY A 14 11.70 -31.19 16.47
C GLY A 14 12.10 -30.99 15.01
N ASN A 15 12.18 -32.09 14.26
CA ASN A 15 12.47 -32.04 12.83
C ASN A 15 11.28 -31.56 11.99
N GLY A 16 10.14 -31.36 12.63
CA GLY A 16 8.92 -30.81 12.04
C GLY A 16 7.85 -30.61 13.10
N ALA A 17 6.74 -29.96 12.71
CA ALA A 17 5.66 -29.62 13.61
C ALA A 17 5.04 -30.85 14.32
N HIS A 18 4.89 -31.96 13.62
CA HIS A 18 4.36 -33.20 14.20
C HIS A 18 5.21 -33.73 15.36
N GLU A 19 6.54 -33.84 15.15
CA GLU A 19 7.46 -34.26 16.23
C GLU A 19 7.43 -33.26 17.39
N ALA A 20 7.47 -31.96 17.11
CA ALA A 20 7.44 -30.93 18.13
C ALA A 20 6.16 -31.00 18.99
N VAL A 21 5.00 -31.15 18.38
CA VAL A 21 3.72 -31.31 19.10
C VAL A 21 3.74 -32.58 19.96
N ASN A 22 4.20 -33.71 19.42
CA ASN A 22 4.26 -34.97 20.15
C ASN A 22 5.25 -34.90 21.35
N ASN A 23 6.36 -34.18 21.21
CA ASN A 23 7.27 -33.96 22.34
C ASN A 23 6.59 -33.19 23.49
N VAL A 24 5.78 -32.18 23.18
CA VAL A 24 4.98 -31.45 24.19
C VAL A 24 3.93 -32.36 24.80
N LEU A 25 3.18 -33.10 24.00
CA LEU A 25 2.16 -34.02 24.48
C LEU A 25 2.76 -35.12 25.37
N ALA A 26 3.95 -35.66 25.04
CA ALA A 26 4.66 -36.61 25.86
C ALA A 26 5.09 -35.97 27.20
N ALA A 27 5.57 -34.73 27.21
CA ALA A 27 5.91 -33.98 28.43
C ALA A 27 4.67 -33.70 29.30
N GLN A 28 3.49 -33.64 28.71
CA GLN A 28 2.21 -33.57 29.41
C GLN A 28 1.68 -34.92 29.87
N GLY A 29 2.43 -36.01 29.66
CA GLY A 29 2.07 -37.37 30.06
C GLY A 29 1.10 -38.08 29.12
N GLN A 30 0.92 -37.58 27.90
CA GLN A 30 0.10 -38.25 26.87
C GLN A 30 0.85 -39.42 26.25
N ALA A 31 0.13 -40.48 25.90
CA ALA A 31 0.68 -41.65 25.22
C ALA A 31 0.79 -41.41 23.71
N VAL A 32 1.87 -40.74 23.29
CA VAL A 32 2.17 -40.37 21.91
C VAL A 32 3.59 -40.78 21.53
N ASP A 33 3.89 -40.80 20.23
CA ASP A 33 5.23 -40.98 19.71
C ASP A 33 6.01 -39.64 19.76
N GLY A 34 6.49 -39.29 20.95
CA GLY A 34 7.22 -38.06 21.24
C GLY A 34 8.23 -38.25 22.35
N ASP A 35 9.19 -37.36 22.43
CA ASP A 35 10.26 -37.34 23.43
C ASP A 35 10.06 -36.19 24.42
N ALA A 36 9.63 -36.52 25.64
CA ALA A 36 9.37 -35.55 26.70
C ALA A 36 10.64 -34.77 27.11
N GLU A 37 11.85 -35.32 26.92
CA GLU A 37 13.11 -34.66 27.29
C GLU A 37 13.45 -33.49 26.31
N LYS A 38 12.87 -33.51 25.12
CA LYS A 38 13.03 -32.41 24.16
C LYS A 38 12.11 -31.23 24.46
N ALA A 39 11.20 -31.35 25.42
CA ALA A 39 10.32 -30.26 25.83
C ALA A 39 10.78 -29.63 27.15
N LYS A 40 10.77 -28.30 27.20
CA LYS A 40 11.00 -27.50 28.40
C LYS A 40 9.71 -26.86 28.83
N THR A 41 9.34 -27.03 30.11
CA THR A 41 8.21 -26.34 30.72
C THR A 41 8.70 -25.05 31.40
N TRP A 42 7.99 -23.96 31.15
CA TRP A 42 8.15 -22.69 31.85
C TRP A 42 6.83 -22.35 32.53
N ASN A 43 6.83 -22.31 33.85
CA ASN A 43 5.66 -21.94 34.61
C ASN A 43 5.60 -20.43 34.83
N VAL A 44 4.53 -19.80 34.37
CA VAL A 44 4.19 -18.41 34.68
C VAL A 44 3.25 -18.41 35.88
N SER A 45 3.75 -17.92 37.00
CA SER A 45 3.06 -18.04 38.29
C SER A 45 1.92 -17.05 38.50
N SER A 46 1.87 -15.96 37.71
CA SER A 46 0.86 -14.91 37.82
C SER A 46 0.53 -14.29 36.48
N PHE A 47 -0.71 -13.89 36.35
CA PHE A 47 -1.20 -13.12 35.18
C PHE A 47 -0.44 -11.80 35.06
N ASP A 48 0.05 -11.50 33.83
CA ASP A 48 0.73 -10.26 33.49
C ASP A 48 0.02 -9.54 32.35
N ASN A 49 -0.51 -8.37 32.64
CA ASN A 49 -1.15 -7.47 31.68
C ASN A 49 -0.43 -6.11 31.59
N ILE A 50 0.81 -6.04 32.04
CA ILE A 50 1.60 -4.81 32.12
C ILE A 50 2.77 -4.84 31.16
N SER A 51 3.53 -5.94 31.16
CA SER A 51 4.80 -6.05 30.39
C SER A 51 4.62 -5.83 28.89
N PHE A 52 3.46 -6.19 28.35
CA PHE A 52 3.15 -6.09 26.92
C PHE A 52 1.95 -5.16 26.64
N ALA A 53 1.70 -4.20 27.54
CA ALA A 53 0.60 -3.26 27.41
C ALA A 53 0.82 -2.16 26.38
N THR A 54 2.07 -1.95 25.95
CA THR A 54 2.44 -0.92 24.99
C THR A 54 3.26 -1.50 23.83
N THR A 55 3.17 -0.84 22.69
CA THR A 55 3.98 -1.14 21.50
C THR A 55 5.42 -0.64 21.65
N LYS A 56 6.29 -0.94 20.68
CA LYS A 56 7.69 -0.45 20.64
C LYS A 56 7.80 1.07 20.63
N ASN A 57 6.80 1.77 20.09
CA ASN A 57 6.77 3.24 20.08
C ASN A 57 6.10 3.86 21.32
N GLY A 58 5.73 3.03 22.33
CA GLY A 58 5.12 3.48 23.57
C GLY A 58 3.61 3.73 23.53
N THR A 59 2.93 3.39 22.43
CA THR A 59 1.49 3.50 22.32
C THR A 59 0.81 2.34 23.04
N ALA A 60 -0.26 2.61 23.79
CA ALA A 60 -1.07 1.57 24.43
C ALA A 60 -1.69 0.63 23.38
N VAL A 61 -1.64 -0.67 23.60
CA VAL A 61 -2.30 -1.67 22.79
C VAL A 61 -3.70 -1.89 23.31
N GLU A 62 -4.69 -1.61 22.47
CA GLU A 62 -6.11 -1.75 22.78
C GLU A 62 -6.80 -2.61 21.71
N ASN A 63 -8.03 -3.06 21.99
CA ASN A 63 -8.83 -3.73 20.98
C ASN A 63 -9.25 -2.73 19.90
N GLN A 64 -8.91 -3.01 18.66
CA GLN A 64 -9.16 -2.15 17.49
C GLN A 64 -9.95 -2.84 16.38
N LEU A 65 -10.13 -4.17 16.48
CA LEU A 65 -10.74 -5.01 15.46
C LEU A 65 -11.91 -5.83 16.05
N ALA A 66 -12.62 -5.29 17.02
CA ALA A 66 -13.77 -5.98 17.62
C ALA A 66 -14.87 -6.32 16.61
N ASP A 67 -15.07 -5.46 15.63
CA ASP A 67 -16.00 -5.60 14.51
C ASP A 67 -15.59 -6.65 13.45
N MET A 68 -14.37 -7.15 13.54
CA MET A 68 -13.91 -8.29 12.75
C MET A 68 -14.33 -9.63 13.34
N ASP A 69 -14.76 -9.66 14.60
CA ASP A 69 -15.26 -10.86 15.24
C ASP A 69 -16.73 -11.10 14.84
N LEU A 70 -17.03 -12.31 14.35
CA LEU A 70 -18.38 -12.65 13.93
C LEU A 70 -19.38 -12.56 15.10
N ASN A 71 -18.95 -12.85 16.33
CA ASN A 71 -19.81 -12.72 17.51
C ASN A 71 -20.17 -11.25 17.85
N TYR A 72 -19.47 -10.26 17.31
CA TYR A 72 -19.87 -8.87 17.42
C TYR A 72 -21.18 -8.59 16.68
N TRP A 73 -21.32 -9.14 15.48
CA TRP A 73 -22.50 -8.95 14.62
C TRP A 73 -23.60 -9.99 14.89
N MET A 74 -23.20 -11.18 15.25
CA MET A 74 -24.07 -12.35 15.44
C MET A 74 -23.70 -13.07 16.74
N PRO A 75 -24.09 -12.54 17.91
CA PRO A 75 -23.68 -13.05 19.20
C PRO A 75 -24.02 -14.54 19.40
N GLY A 76 -23.04 -15.31 19.90
CA GLY A 76 -23.20 -16.73 20.16
C GLY A 76 -23.05 -17.65 18.94
N THR A 77 -22.70 -17.12 17.78
CA THR A 77 -22.50 -17.91 16.56
C THR A 77 -21.21 -18.71 16.60
N VAL A 78 -20.13 -18.14 17.15
CA VAL A 78 -18.82 -18.79 17.25
C VAL A 78 -18.49 -19.13 18.69
N THR A 79 -18.11 -20.40 18.93
CA THR A 79 -17.53 -20.85 20.20
C THR A 79 -16.02 -20.78 20.10
N TYR A 80 -15.39 -19.95 20.94
CA TYR A 80 -13.94 -19.79 20.92
C TYR A 80 -13.23 -21.03 21.50
N LEU A 81 -12.06 -21.34 20.96
CA LEU A 81 -11.16 -22.33 21.53
C LEU A 81 -10.71 -21.89 22.92
N THR A 82 -10.73 -22.81 23.88
CA THR A 82 -10.26 -22.56 25.23
C THR A 82 -9.21 -23.59 25.63
N ARG A 83 -8.28 -23.19 26.50
CA ARG A 83 -7.29 -24.12 27.07
C ARG A 83 -7.91 -25.19 27.93
N SER A 84 -9.04 -24.88 28.59
CA SER A 84 -9.71 -25.75 29.53
C SER A 84 -10.59 -26.82 28.85
N ASP A 85 -11.08 -26.54 27.65
CA ASP A 85 -11.94 -27.46 26.89
C ASP A 85 -11.62 -27.41 25.40
N TRP A 86 -10.42 -27.75 25.04
CA TRP A 86 -9.96 -27.77 23.67
C TRP A 86 -10.83 -28.65 22.76
N ALA A 87 -11.06 -29.89 23.20
CA ALA A 87 -11.84 -30.86 22.41
C ALA A 87 -13.31 -30.47 22.26
N GLY A 88 -13.90 -29.83 23.27
CA GLY A 88 -15.29 -29.36 23.26
C GLY A 88 -15.54 -28.15 22.36
N THR A 89 -14.49 -27.39 22.02
CA THR A 89 -14.59 -26.15 21.25
C THR A 89 -14.33 -26.33 19.75
N PHE A 90 -13.88 -27.51 19.30
CA PHE A 90 -13.71 -27.76 17.87
C PHE A 90 -15.07 -27.86 17.14
N PRO A 91 -15.27 -27.14 16.03
CA PRO A 91 -16.47 -27.26 15.22
C PRO A 91 -16.56 -28.67 14.63
N LYS A 92 -17.72 -29.29 14.71
CA LYS A 92 -17.97 -30.63 14.18
C LYS A 92 -18.54 -30.64 12.77
N ALA A 93 -19.03 -29.51 12.31
CA ALA A 93 -19.59 -29.30 10.97
C ALA A 93 -19.49 -27.82 10.57
N TYR A 94 -19.52 -27.58 9.28
CA TYR A 94 -19.75 -26.24 8.78
C TYR A 94 -21.17 -25.79 9.06
N THR A 95 -21.34 -24.52 9.41
CA THR A 95 -22.64 -23.89 9.55
C THR A 95 -22.75 -22.79 8.51
N ASP A 96 -23.71 -22.89 7.62
CA ASP A 96 -24.04 -21.82 6.70
C ASP A 96 -24.73 -20.70 7.50
N LEU A 97 -24.16 -19.50 7.42
CA LEU A 97 -24.68 -18.31 8.09
C LEU A 97 -25.11 -17.31 7.04
N THR A 98 -26.18 -16.58 7.35
CA THR A 98 -26.63 -15.45 6.54
C THR A 98 -26.27 -14.17 7.25
N ALA A 99 -25.65 -13.22 6.53
CA ALA A 99 -25.36 -11.89 7.06
C ALA A 99 -26.64 -11.21 7.53
N THR A 100 -26.53 -10.41 8.60
CA THR A 100 -27.64 -9.60 9.07
C THR A 100 -27.90 -8.43 8.12
N ASP A 101 -29.10 -7.83 8.16
CA ASP A 101 -29.41 -6.66 7.35
C ASP A 101 -28.43 -5.51 7.62
N GLU A 102 -28.03 -5.30 8.88
CA GLU A 102 -27.02 -4.30 9.25
C GLU A 102 -25.65 -4.56 8.59
N MET A 103 -25.21 -5.81 8.55
CA MET A 103 -23.95 -6.18 7.86
C MET A 103 -24.05 -5.91 6.35
N VAL A 104 -25.21 -6.23 5.75
CA VAL A 104 -25.44 -6.01 4.31
C VAL A 104 -25.48 -4.52 4.02
N ASP A 105 -26.20 -3.73 4.82
CA ASP A 105 -26.29 -2.28 4.63
C ASP A 105 -24.92 -1.59 4.67
N ILE A 106 -24.03 -2.04 5.58
CA ILE A 106 -22.65 -1.53 5.63
C ILE A 106 -21.83 -1.96 4.41
N MET A 107 -21.99 -3.21 3.98
CA MET A 107 -21.23 -3.72 2.82
C MET A 107 -21.68 -3.14 1.48
N ASP A 108 -22.96 -2.79 1.37
CA ASP A 108 -23.55 -2.16 0.16
C ASP A 108 -23.43 -0.63 0.16
N ASN A 109 -22.98 -0.02 1.26
CA ASN A 109 -22.84 1.42 1.34
C ASN A 109 -21.62 1.90 0.53
N ASP A 110 -21.89 2.26 -0.71
CA ASP A 110 -20.96 2.89 -1.64
C ASP A 110 -21.26 4.39 -1.83
N THR A 111 -22.15 4.94 -1.01
CA THR A 111 -22.57 6.34 -1.12
C THR A 111 -21.56 7.25 -0.46
N TYR A 112 -21.24 8.33 -1.17
CA TYR A 112 -20.39 9.39 -0.69
C TYR A 112 -21.21 10.63 -0.34
N GLU A 113 -21.00 11.16 0.86
CA GLU A 113 -21.55 12.45 1.26
C GLU A 113 -20.43 13.45 1.54
N ILE A 114 -20.49 14.62 0.88
CA ILE A 114 -19.64 15.76 1.25
C ILE A 114 -20.09 16.28 2.60
N ASN A 115 -19.19 16.27 3.55
CA ASN A 115 -19.40 16.89 4.84
C ASN A 115 -18.95 18.36 4.80
N ALA A 116 -19.85 19.26 4.46
CA ALA A 116 -19.56 20.70 4.41
C ALA A 116 -19.42 21.35 5.81
N ASN A 117 -19.14 20.56 6.86
CA ASN A 117 -18.90 21.06 8.20
C ASN A 117 -17.47 21.58 8.36
N GLY A 118 -17.32 22.63 9.15
CA GLY A 118 -16.02 23.26 9.42
C GLY A 118 -15.77 24.50 8.57
N ASP A 119 -14.54 24.98 8.64
CA ASP A 119 -14.06 26.14 7.88
C ASP A 119 -12.89 25.73 6.96
N PRO A 120 -13.14 25.51 5.66
CA PRO A 120 -12.10 25.13 4.71
C PRO A 120 -10.93 26.11 4.63
N SER A 121 -11.13 27.40 4.99
CA SER A 121 -10.06 28.41 4.97
C SER A 121 -8.95 28.15 6.00
N THR A 122 -9.19 27.26 6.96
CA THR A 122 -8.20 26.81 7.94
C THR A 122 -7.16 25.84 7.38
N VAL A 123 -7.40 25.29 6.18
CA VAL A 123 -6.48 24.37 5.53
C VAL A 123 -5.84 25.03 4.32
N THR A 124 -4.56 25.34 4.42
CA THR A 124 -3.82 26.10 3.39
C THR A 124 -3.36 25.19 2.25
N PHE A 125 -3.57 25.62 1.01
CA PHE A 125 -3.00 25.06 -0.21
C PHE A 125 -2.44 26.18 -1.09
N GLY A 126 -1.41 25.90 -1.90
CA GLY A 126 -0.83 26.83 -2.87
C GLY A 126 0.03 27.94 -2.27
N ALA A 127 0.51 27.80 -1.03
CA ALA A 127 1.43 28.74 -0.40
C ALA A 127 2.79 28.77 -1.11
N GLN A 128 3.57 29.83 -0.86
CA GLN A 128 4.92 30.03 -1.44
C GLN A 128 5.94 30.11 -0.30
N ASN A 129 6.25 28.97 0.33
CA ASN A 129 7.17 28.92 1.47
C ASN A 129 8.63 28.68 1.04
N GLY A 130 8.88 28.38 -0.24
CA GLY A 130 10.21 28.20 -0.80
C GLY A 130 10.92 26.90 -0.37
N LEU A 131 10.19 25.92 0.17
CA LEU A 131 10.73 24.62 0.54
C LEU A 131 10.62 23.62 -0.61
N THR A 132 11.57 22.70 -0.67
CA THR A 132 11.55 21.55 -1.56
C THR A 132 11.54 20.25 -0.78
N LEU A 133 11.13 19.16 -1.36
CA LEU A 133 11.19 17.85 -0.72
C LEU A 133 12.62 17.46 -0.31
N ALA A 134 13.62 17.96 -1.04
CA ALA A 134 15.03 17.74 -0.72
C ALA A 134 15.47 18.38 0.61
N ASP A 135 14.81 19.46 1.06
CA ASP A 135 15.08 20.07 2.38
C ASP A 135 14.69 19.17 3.55
N LEU A 136 13.86 18.17 3.29
CA LEU A 136 13.34 17.25 4.30
C LEU A 136 13.92 15.83 4.20
N LYS A 137 14.91 15.61 3.35
CA LYS A 137 15.66 14.34 3.31
C LYS A 137 16.27 14.04 4.68
N GLY A 138 15.98 12.85 5.21
CA GLY A 138 16.47 12.40 6.51
C GLY A 138 15.75 13.01 7.74
N VAL A 139 14.75 13.86 7.55
CA VAL A 139 13.93 14.38 8.66
C VAL A 139 12.89 13.34 9.05
N SER A 140 13.16 12.61 10.13
CA SER A 140 12.32 11.47 10.58
C SER A 140 11.15 11.87 11.49
N ASN A 141 11.18 13.08 12.06
CA ASN A 141 10.09 13.59 12.88
C ASN A 141 9.05 14.28 12.00
N LEU A 142 7.83 13.76 11.93
CA LEU A 142 6.72 14.38 11.19
C LEU A 142 6.11 15.60 11.89
N ASP A 143 6.44 15.85 13.16
CA ASP A 143 6.04 17.06 13.89
C ASP A 143 6.96 18.25 13.61
N ASP A 144 8.04 18.09 12.82
CA ASP A 144 8.85 19.19 12.35
C ASP A 144 7.99 20.11 11.47
N GLU A 145 7.92 21.38 11.82
CA GLU A 145 7.05 22.38 11.16
C GLU A 145 7.26 22.47 9.65
N ARG A 146 8.48 22.15 9.18
CA ARG A 146 8.80 22.18 7.75
C ARG A 146 7.93 21.22 6.93
N TRP A 147 7.45 20.08 7.51
CA TRP A 147 6.52 19.21 6.82
C TRP A 147 5.19 19.94 6.54
N SER A 148 4.65 20.63 7.53
CA SER A 148 3.43 21.42 7.34
C SER A 148 3.62 22.54 6.31
N LEU A 149 4.71 23.30 6.42
CA LEU A 149 5.05 24.36 5.49
C LEU A 149 5.26 23.87 4.05
N LEU A 150 5.87 22.69 3.88
CA LEU A 150 6.03 22.07 2.56
C LEU A 150 4.65 21.66 1.98
N MET A 151 3.81 21.05 2.80
CA MET A 151 2.47 20.60 2.36
C MET A 151 1.53 21.78 2.05
N ASP A 152 1.74 22.94 2.67
CA ASP A 152 1.01 24.17 2.35
C ASP A 152 1.25 24.65 0.91
N GLN A 153 2.38 24.27 0.31
CA GLN A 153 2.73 24.67 -1.06
C GLN A 153 2.04 23.86 -2.15
N ILE A 154 1.56 22.65 -1.84
CA ILE A 154 0.87 21.83 -2.85
C ILE A 154 -0.46 22.47 -3.26
N ASN A 155 -0.87 22.26 -4.51
CA ASN A 155 -2.21 22.59 -4.95
C ASN A 155 -3.17 21.47 -4.55
N LEU A 156 -4.42 21.82 -4.25
CA LEU A 156 -5.42 20.81 -3.88
C LEU A 156 -5.60 19.76 -4.99
N GLU A 157 -5.65 20.20 -6.24
CA GLU A 157 -5.80 19.31 -7.40
C GLU A 157 -4.65 18.30 -7.50
N ASP A 158 -3.41 18.72 -7.29
CA ASP A 158 -2.23 17.83 -7.29
C ASP A 158 -2.34 16.75 -6.20
N GLY A 159 -2.77 17.15 -5.00
CA GLY A 159 -2.99 16.23 -3.89
C GLY A 159 -4.12 15.23 -4.17
N MET A 160 -5.20 15.69 -4.77
CA MET A 160 -6.34 14.86 -5.16
C MET A 160 -5.99 13.86 -6.27
N ILE A 161 -5.23 14.28 -7.27
CA ILE A 161 -4.73 13.41 -8.34
C ILE A 161 -3.81 12.35 -7.75
N ARG A 162 -2.85 12.76 -6.92
CA ARG A 162 -1.86 11.86 -6.35
C ARG A 162 -2.48 10.81 -5.44
N LEU A 163 -3.52 11.16 -4.71
CA LEU A 163 -4.26 10.22 -3.88
C LEU A 163 -5.12 9.27 -4.72
N GLY A 164 -5.78 9.77 -5.74
CA GLY A 164 -6.69 8.99 -6.59
C GLY A 164 -6.00 8.22 -7.73
N PHE A 165 -4.69 8.37 -7.89
CA PHE A 165 -3.92 7.75 -8.97
C PHE A 165 -2.54 7.30 -8.48
N GLY A 166 -2.24 6.03 -8.58
CA GLY A 166 -0.98 5.45 -8.11
C GLY A 166 -0.74 4.02 -8.59
N GLY A 167 -1.18 3.70 -9.83
CA GLY A 167 -1.08 2.33 -10.34
C GLY A 167 0.31 1.91 -10.78
N THR A 168 1.01 2.78 -11.49
CA THR A 168 2.34 2.52 -12.05
C THR A 168 3.37 3.56 -11.64
N SER A 169 2.93 4.72 -11.21
CA SER A 169 3.80 5.77 -10.64
C SER A 169 3.00 6.73 -9.75
N THR A 170 3.69 7.37 -8.80
CA THR A 170 3.14 8.56 -8.15
C THR A 170 3.31 9.75 -9.09
N LYS A 171 2.30 10.62 -9.19
CA LYS A 171 2.42 11.86 -9.96
C LYS A 171 3.49 12.79 -9.35
N ALA A 172 4.28 13.46 -10.18
CA ALA A 172 5.15 14.54 -9.71
C ALA A 172 4.33 15.70 -9.14
N ILE A 173 4.84 16.38 -8.11
CA ILE A 173 4.28 17.63 -7.58
C ILE A 173 5.37 18.70 -7.67
N GLU A 174 5.25 19.56 -8.69
CA GLU A 174 6.28 20.53 -9.02
C GLU A 174 6.48 21.59 -7.92
N SER A 175 5.40 22.03 -7.27
CA SER A 175 5.43 23.06 -6.24
C SER A 175 6.32 22.73 -5.03
N ILE A 176 6.60 21.46 -4.81
CA ILE A 176 7.47 20.97 -3.73
C ILE A 176 8.68 20.18 -4.26
N MET A 177 8.94 20.21 -5.56
CA MET A 177 10.00 19.43 -6.22
C MET A 177 9.96 17.93 -5.88
N SER A 178 8.76 17.37 -5.68
CA SER A 178 8.57 15.93 -5.52
C SER A 178 8.57 15.27 -6.88
N PRO A 179 9.53 14.37 -7.17
CA PRO A 179 9.55 13.67 -8.46
C PRO A 179 8.40 12.69 -8.62
N GLU A 180 8.18 12.27 -9.85
CA GLU A 180 7.47 11.04 -10.13
C GLU A 180 8.26 9.84 -9.57
N ALA A 181 7.56 8.89 -8.94
CA ALA A 181 8.16 7.67 -8.42
C ALA A 181 7.53 6.46 -9.10
N ILE A 182 8.35 5.69 -9.81
CA ILE A 182 7.92 4.51 -10.56
C ILE A 182 7.62 3.37 -9.59
N GLN A 183 6.53 2.65 -9.86
CA GLN A 183 6.07 1.51 -9.08
C GLN A 183 6.05 0.25 -9.93
N ASN A 184 6.31 -0.88 -9.30
CA ASN A 184 6.23 -2.17 -9.96
C ASN A 184 5.76 -3.25 -9.01
N ASP A 185 5.08 -4.24 -9.57
CA ASP A 185 4.64 -5.40 -8.83
C ASP A 185 5.76 -6.45 -8.72
N GLY A 186 5.70 -7.25 -7.63
CA GLY A 186 6.51 -8.42 -7.31
C GLY A 186 5.61 -9.53 -6.80
N PRO A 187 6.04 -10.45 -6.01
CA PRO A 187 7.29 -10.66 -5.28
C PRO A 187 8.32 -11.57 -5.96
N ASN A 188 7.97 -12.23 -7.08
CA ASN A 188 8.88 -13.16 -7.78
C ASN A 188 9.95 -12.44 -8.61
N GLY A 189 10.34 -11.24 -8.21
CA GLY A 189 11.18 -10.31 -8.93
C GLY A 189 10.37 -9.22 -9.64
N ILE A 190 11.08 -8.26 -10.21
CA ILE A 190 10.46 -7.11 -10.86
C ILE A 190 9.66 -7.56 -12.08
N ASN A 191 8.38 -7.19 -12.12
CA ASN A 191 7.53 -7.47 -13.27
C ASN A 191 7.88 -6.55 -14.45
N SER A 192 8.46 -7.12 -15.48
CA SER A 192 8.94 -6.40 -16.64
C SER A 192 7.84 -5.71 -17.46
N TYR A 193 6.59 -6.19 -17.38
CA TYR A 193 5.47 -5.60 -18.13
C TYR A 193 5.24 -4.13 -17.79
N THR A 194 5.23 -3.79 -16.52
CA THR A 194 5.01 -2.40 -16.09
C THR A 194 6.20 -1.52 -16.40
N LEU A 195 7.43 -1.99 -16.19
CA LEU A 195 8.65 -1.25 -16.49
C LEU A 195 8.85 -1.02 -17.99
N GLY A 196 8.41 -1.93 -18.84
CA GLY A 196 8.48 -1.77 -20.28
C GLY A 196 7.82 -0.49 -20.81
N GLN A 197 6.88 0.08 -20.07
CA GLN A 197 6.25 1.36 -20.42
C GLN A 197 7.19 2.55 -20.21
N TYR A 198 8.15 2.44 -19.30
CA TYR A 198 9.10 3.51 -18.94
C TYR A 198 10.49 3.30 -19.52
N ALA A 199 10.79 2.09 -19.97
CA ALA A 199 12.12 1.70 -20.43
C ALA A 199 12.33 1.84 -21.95
N ASN A 200 11.50 2.57 -22.67
CA ASN A 200 11.61 2.78 -24.11
C ASN A 200 11.74 1.47 -24.93
N THR A 201 11.11 0.40 -24.46
CA THR A 201 11.14 -0.90 -25.13
C THR A 201 10.22 -0.90 -26.36
N ASP A 202 10.53 -1.73 -27.36
CA ASP A 202 9.65 -1.94 -28.49
C ASP A 202 8.29 -2.47 -28.00
N LYS A 203 7.27 -1.60 -28.08
CA LYS A 203 5.90 -1.92 -27.70
C LYS A 203 5.25 -3.01 -28.55
N SER A 204 5.87 -3.40 -29.63
CA SER A 204 5.41 -4.48 -30.51
C SER A 204 5.78 -5.88 -29.98
N SER A 205 6.70 -5.96 -29.04
CA SER A 205 7.12 -7.21 -28.42
C SER A 205 6.18 -7.64 -27.32
N SER A 206 5.85 -8.92 -27.28
CA SER A 206 5.15 -9.53 -26.15
C SER A 206 6.03 -9.69 -24.91
N ASP A 207 7.34 -9.47 -25.06
CA ASP A 207 8.29 -9.37 -23.97
C ASP A 207 8.56 -7.89 -23.66
N PRO A 208 7.99 -7.33 -22.60
CA PRO A 208 8.17 -5.92 -22.23
C PRO A 208 9.59 -5.55 -21.85
N CYS A 209 10.46 -6.53 -21.64
CA CYS A 209 11.91 -6.34 -21.49
C CYS A 209 12.68 -6.61 -22.79
N ALA A 210 12.00 -6.89 -23.89
CA ALA A 210 12.68 -6.99 -25.18
C ALA A 210 13.18 -5.60 -25.58
N VAL A 211 14.47 -5.54 -25.71
CA VAL A 211 15.21 -4.35 -26.12
C VAL A 211 15.17 -4.25 -27.62
N ASP A 212 14.96 -3.06 -28.15
CA ASP A 212 15.40 -2.77 -29.51
C ASP A 212 16.90 -3.01 -29.58
N GLU A 213 17.33 -4.00 -30.37
CA GLU A 213 18.73 -4.34 -30.58
C GLU A 213 19.57 -3.14 -31.05
N ASN A 214 18.92 -2.09 -31.54
CA ASN A 214 19.52 -0.85 -32.00
C ASN A 214 19.65 0.21 -30.88
N ASP A 215 18.93 0.09 -29.75
CA ASP A 215 19.08 0.96 -28.62
C ASP A 215 19.89 0.29 -27.49
N LYS A 216 21.21 0.33 -27.64
CA LYS A 216 22.15 -0.32 -26.72
C LYS A 216 22.18 0.30 -25.31
N ASN A 217 21.43 1.37 -25.05
CA ASN A 217 21.55 2.14 -23.82
C ASN A 217 20.46 1.87 -22.78
N LEU A 218 19.40 1.12 -23.12
CA LEU A 218 18.20 1.00 -22.26
C LEU A 218 17.71 -0.46 -22.12
N SER A 219 18.63 -1.38 -21.94
CA SER A 219 18.33 -2.81 -21.82
C SER A 219 18.15 -3.22 -20.36
N TYR A 220 16.94 -3.14 -19.83
CA TYR A 220 16.63 -3.73 -18.54
C TYR A 220 16.17 -5.18 -18.72
N LYS A 221 17.07 -6.12 -18.44
CA LYS A 221 16.72 -7.54 -18.34
C LYS A 221 16.79 -7.94 -16.88
N PHE A 222 15.63 -8.17 -16.29
CA PHE A 222 15.54 -8.69 -14.94
C PHE A 222 15.48 -10.22 -14.98
N GLY A 223 16.27 -10.85 -14.11
CA GLY A 223 16.16 -12.29 -13.90
C GLY A 223 14.84 -12.63 -13.23
N THR A 224 14.18 -13.69 -13.69
CA THR A 224 13.07 -14.29 -12.91
C THR A 224 13.68 -14.87 -11.63
N MET A 225 13.11 -14.50 -10.49
CA MET A 225 13.55 -14.94 -9.17
C MET A 225 12.61 -16.01 -8.63
N CYS A 226 13.11 -16.85 -7.70
CA CYS A 226 12.25 -17.81 -7.03
C CYS A 226 11.18 -17.08 -6.20
N ASN A 227 10.06 -17.76 -5.98
CA ASN A 227 8.99 -17.19 -5.15
C ASN A 227 9.34 -17.22 -3.67
N GLU A 228 8.61 -16.44 -2.87
CA GLU A 228 8.90 -16.24 -1.45
C GLU A 228 8.75 -17.50 -0.62
N THR A 229 7.83 -18.41 -0.99
CA THR A 229 7.71 -19.74 -0.35
C THR A 229 9.02 -20.52 -0.44
N VAL A 230 9.69 -20.49 -1.60
CA VAL A 230 10.96 -21.21 -1.80
C VAL A 230 12.06 -20.58 -0.94
N ILE A 231 12.11 -19.26 -0.84
CA ILE A 231 13.07 -18.56 0.03
C ILE A 231 12.84 -18.95 1.48
N ALA A 232 11.58 -18.93 1.94
CA ALA A 232 11.22 -19.26 3.32
C ALA A 232 11.58 -20.69 3.70
N GLN A 233 11.42 -21.65 2.78
CA GLN A 233 11.80 -23.06 2.98
C GLN A 233 13.29 -23.27 3.25
N THR A 234 14.13 -22.28 2.97
CA THR A 234 15.55 -22.31 3.32
C THR A 234 15.81 -22.02 4.80
N PHE A 235 14.85 -21.41 5.49
CA PHE A 235 14.99 -20.88 6.84
C PHE A 235 16.16 -19.88 7.02
N SER A 236 16.70 -19.36 5.92
CA SER A 236 17.86 -18.45 5.94
C SER A 236 17.43 -17.00 5.72
N LYS A 237 17.63 -16.18 6.74
CA LYS A 237 17.48 -14.72 6.65
C LYS A 237 18.56 -14.09 5.76
N GLU A 238 19.74 -14.69 5.70
CA GLU A 238 20.83 -14.25 4.85
C GLU A 238 20.45 -14.35 3.37
N LEU A 239 19.81 -15.44 2.95
CA LEU A 239 19.31 -15.57 1.58
C LEU A 239 18.19 -14.59 1.27
N ALA A 240 17.26 -14.35 2.22
CA ALA A 240 16.25 -13.33 2.06
C ALA A 240 16.86 -11.92 1.91
N ALA A 241 17.91 -11.62 2.67
CA ALA A 241 18.66 -10.37 2.54
C ALA A 241 19.36 -10.25 1.17
N GLU A 242 20.01 -11.32 0.67
CA GLU A 242 20.60 -11.30 -0.68
C GLU A 242 19.55 -11.05 -1.76
N TYR A 243 18.35 -11.62 -1.61
CA TYR A 243 17.22 -11.34 -2.48
C TYR A 243 16.82 -9.86 -2.46
N GLY A 244 16.73 -9.25 -1.27
CA GLY A 244 16.48 -7.83 -1.10
C GLY A 244 17.55 -6.95 -1.76
N LYS A 245 18.82 -7.31 -1.67
CA LYS A 245 19.91 -6.61 -2.36
C LYS A 245 19.77 -6.67 -3.88
N VAL A 246 19.38 -7.81 -4.44
CA VAL A 246 19.17 -7.94 -5.89
C VAL A 246 18.05 -7.02 -6.34
N VAL A 247 16.90 -7.03 -5.66
CA VAL A 247 15.76 -6.15 -5.97
C VAL A 247 16.16 -4.68 -5.81
N GLY A 248 16.85 -4.35 -4.72
CA GLY A 248 17.37 -3.00 -4.47
C GLY A 248 18.34 -2.52 -5.57
N ASN A 249 19.26 -3.38 -6.01
CA ASN A 249 20.15 -3.05 -7.12
C ASN A 249 19.40 -2.88 -8.44
N TYR A 250 18.44 -3.76 -8.74
CA TYR A 250 17.60 -3.62 -9.92
C TYR A 250 16.78 -2.33 -9.90
N SER A 251 16.32 -1.89 -8.71
CA SER A 251 15.57 -0.65 -8.56
C SER A 251 16.39 0.57 -8.99
N LEU A 252 17.68 0.62 -8.65
CA LEU A 252 18.57 1.71 -9.10
C LEU A 252 18.75 1.70 -10.63
N TRP A 253 18.92 0.51 -11.24
CA TRP A 253 19.08 0.39 -12.68
C TRP A 253 17.84 0.79 -13.47
N SER A 254 16.67 0.51 -12.95
CA SER A 254 15.39 0.73 -13.63
C SER A 254 14.69 2.02 -13.24
N ASN A 255 15.27 2.81 -12.34
CA ASN A 255 14.62 3.96 -11.72
C ASN A 255 13.31 3.61 -11.00
N LEU A 256 13.21 2.36 -10.52
CA LEU A 256 12.09 1.89 -9.71
C LEU A 256 12.25 2.40 -8.28
N THR A 257 11.21 2.99 -7.73
CA THR A 257 11.21 3.47 -6.34
C THR A 257 10.41 2.56 -5.42
N ILE A 258 9.21 2.14 -5.85
CA ILE A 258 8.29 1.38 -5.02
C ILE A 258 8.10 -0.01 -5.63
N PHE A 259 8.42 -1.03 -4.85
CA PHE A 259 8.27 -2.43 -5.22
C PHE A 259 7.22 -3.09 -4.31
N TRP A 260 6.12 -3.52 -4.92
CA TRP A 260 5.04 -4.22 -4.22
C TRP A 260 5.42 -5.68 -4.04
N GLY A 261 6.22 -5.93 -3.03
CA GLY A 261 6.77 -7.24 -2.69
C GLY A 261 6.85 -7.41 -1.18
N ALA A 262 7.41 -8.55 -0.71
CA ALA A 262 7.27 -9.08 0.62
C ALA A 262 5.80 -9.47 0.93
N GLY A 263 5.37 -10.59 0.36
CA GLY A 263 4.05 -11.17 0.60
C GLY A 263 3.93 -11.70 2.02
N THR A 264 3.29 -10.95 2.93
CA THR A 264 3.26 -11.24 4.37
C THR A 264 2.00 -11.93 4.86
N ASN A 265 1.04 -12.25 3.97
CA ASN A 265 -0.09 -13.09 4.34
C ASN A 265 0.37 -14.51 4.65
N LEU A 266 -0.37 -15.22 5.49
CA LEU A 266 -0.04 -16.59 5.88
C LEU A 266 -0.73 -17.61 4.97
N HIS A 267 -0.14 -18.82 4.86
CA HIS A 267 -0.73 -19.97 4.20
C HIS A 267 -1.81 -20.58 5.10
N ARG A 268 -2.92 -19.88 5.33
CA ARG A 268 -3.99 -20.35 6.21
C ARG A 268 -4.77 -21.54 5.61
N THR A 269 -4.82 -21.63 4.29
CA THR A 269 -5.43 -22.73 3.56
C THR A 269 -4.57 -23.17 2.38
N PRO A 270 -4.46 -24.46 2.09
CA PRO A 270 -3.73 -24.94 0.90
C PRO A 270 -4.42 -24.57 -0.42
N TYR A 271 -5.68 -24.14 -0.36
CA TYR A 271 -6.48 -23.79 -1.54
C TYR A 271 -6.32 -22.34 -1.98
N ASN A 272 -5.57 -21.52 -1.26
CA ASN A 272 -5.28 -20.17 -1.72
C ASN A 272 -4.31 -20.22 -2.92
N ALA A 273 -4.76 -19.75 -4.07
CA ALA A 273 -3.97 -19.74 -5.31
C ALA A 273 -2.69 -18.89 -5.23
N ARG A 274 -2.56 -18.01 -4.23
CA ARG A 274 -1.41 -17.12 -4.04
C ARG A 274 -0.44 -17.57 -2.94
N ASN A 275 -0.57 -18.78 -2.40
CA ASN A 275 0.39 -19.28 -1.41
C ASN A 275 1.85 -19.27 -1.91
N HIS A 276 2.08 -19.42 -3.23
CA HIS A 276 3.41 -19.32 -3.80
C HIS A 276 4.04 -17.92 -3.64
N GLU A 277 3.24 -16.88 -3.51
CA GLU A 277 3.63 -15.49 -3.36
C GLU A 277 3.89 -15.09 -1.89
N TYR A 278 3.52 -15.94 -0.93
CA TYR A 278 3.66 -15.68 0.49
C TYR A 278 4.71 -16.60 1.12
N TYR A 279 5.37 -16.13 2.18
CA TYR A 279 6.51 -16.86 2.77
C TYR A 279 6.12 -18.20 3.38
N SER A 280 5.14 -18.24 4.28
CA SER A 280 4.87 -19.40 5.12
C SER A 280 3.47 -19.38 5.76
N GLU A 281 3.10 -20.50 6.37
CA GLU A 281 2.00 -20.59 7.33
C GLU A 281 2.41 -20.07 8.73
N ASP A 282 3.71 -19.95 8.99
CA ASP A 282 4.27 -19.52 10.28
C ASP A 282 4.53 -18.02 10.30
N ALA A 283 3.92 -17.32 11.26
CA ALA A 283 4.02 -15.87 11.41
C ALA A 283 5.44 -15.39 11.75
N MET A 284 6.21 -16.19 12.50
CA MET A 284 7.57 -15.81 12.90
C MET A 284 8.57 -16.03 11.77
N LEU A 285 8.43 -17.11 11.00
CA LEU A 285 9.23 -17.35 9.81
C LEU A 285 8.97 -16.25 8.77
N THR A 286 7.69 -15.96 8.49
CA THR A 286 7.29 -14.85 7.61
C THR A 286 7.89 -13.52 8.06
N SER A 287 7.79 -13.19 9.34
CA SER A 287 8.38 -11.97 9.92
C SER A 287 9.90 -11.90 9.70
N GLY A 288 10.61 -12.99 10.01
CA GLY A 288 12.06 -13.03 9.86
C GLY A 288 12.55 -12.87 8.44
N GLN A 289 11.85 -13.47 7.47
CA GLN A 289 12.16 -13.38 6.05
C GLN A 289 11.84 -11.97 5.51
N ALA A 290 10.65 -11.45 5.80
CA ALA A 290 10.23 -10.12 5.36
C ALA A 290 11.16 -9.02 5.89
N VAL A 291 11.53 -9.07 7.18
CA VAL A 291 12.47 -8.11 7.78
C VAL A 291 13.81 -8.11 7.08
N ALA A 292 14.39 -9.29 6.85
CA ALA A 292 15.69 -9.41 6.19
C ALA A 292 15.66 -8.86 4.75
N TYR A 293 14.62 -9.22 4.01
CA TYR A 293 14.40 -8.79 2.64
C TYR A 293 14.22 -7.28 2.52
N ILE A 294 13.30 -6.71 3.29
CA ILE A 294 12.97 -5.28 3.24
C ILE A 294 14.16 -4.42 3.70
N THR A 295 14.84 -4.82 4.78
CA THR A 295 16.01 -4.09 5.29
C THR A 295 17.10 -4.00 4.22
N ALA A 296 17.40 -5.11 3.56
CA ALA A 296 18.45 -5.15 2.54
C ALA A 296 18.10 -4.32 1.28
N GLY A 297 16.84 -4.33 0.84
CA GLY A 297 16.40 -3.51 -0.30
C GLY A 297 16.38 -2.03 0.01
N LYS A 298 16.03 -1.67 1.26
CA LYS A 298 16.02 -0.28 1.74
C LYS A 298 17.41 0.37 1.70
N ASP A 299 18.48 -0.39 1.86
CA ASP A 299 19.85 0.12 1.76
C ASP A 299 20.16 0.71 0.36
N TYR A 300 19.38 0.35 -0.65
CA TYR A 300 19.43 0.90 -2.01
C TYR A 300 18.38 2.01 -2.24
N GLY A 301 17.67 2.42 -1.21
CA GLY A 301 16.58 3.39 -1.31
C GLY A 301 15.30 2.84 -1.92
N CYS A 302 15.21 1.54 -2.22
CA CYS A 302 13.99 0.91 -2.72
C CYS A 302 12.96 0.78 -1.60
N ILE A 303 11.73 1.24 -1.85
CA ILE A 303 10.60 1.02 -0.96
C ILE A 303 10.03 -0.36 -1.28
N ILE A 304 10.51 -1.39 -0.58
CA ILE A 304 9.88 -2.71 -0.63
C ILE A 304 8.69 -2.69 0.34
N ALA A 305 7.49 -2.75 -0.22
CA ALA A 305 6.25 -2.59 0.51
C ALA A 305 5.59 -3.95 0.79
N PRO A 306 5.41 -4.36 2.07
CA PRO A 306 4.72 -5.58 2.41
C PRO A 306 3.26 -5.55 1.95
N LYS A 307 2.74 -6.72 1.56
CA LYS A 307 1.37 -6.91 1.08
C LYS A 307 0.83 -8.30 1.47
N HIS A 308 -0.48 -8.45 1.58
CA HIS A 308 -1.52 -7.45 1.55
C HIS A 308 -2.07 -7.28 2.98
N LEU A 309 -2.15 -6.07 3.43
CA LEU A 309 -2.71 -5.72 4.74
C LEU A 309 -4.24 -5.55 4.58
N ALA A 310 -5.10 -6.46 5.05
CA ALA A 310 -4.73 -7.72 5.69
C ALA A 310 -5.65 -8.84 5.23
N PHE A 311 -5.28 -10.08 5.57
CA PHE A 311 -6.14 -11.27 5.46
C PHE A 311 -6.50 -11.71 4.03
N ASN A 312 -5.60 -11.51 3.06
CA ASN A 312 -5.81 -11.98 1.69
C ASN A 312 -5.48 -13.48 1.57
N ASP A 313 -6.31 -14.33 2.17
CA ASP A 313 -6.09 -15.77 2.29
C ASP A 313 -6.87 -16.58 1.28
N THR A 314 -7.64 -15.94 0.42
CA THR A 314 -8.40 -16.59 -0.66
C THR A 314 -8.52 -15.66 -1.86
N GLU A 315 -8.40 -16.26 -3.05
CA GLU A 315 -8.62 -15.54 -4.31
C GLU A 315 -10.07 -15.65 -4.80
N ILE A 316 -10.84 -16.58 -4.24
CA ILE A 316 -12.26 -16.73 -4.60
C ILE A 316 -13.03 -15.55 -4.00
N ASN A 317 -13.68 -14.77 -4.88
CA ASN A 317 -14.43 -13.57 -4.50
C ASN A 317 -13.61 -12.55 -3.69
N ARG A 318 -12.29 -12.50 -3.87
CA ARG A 318 -11.38 -11.64 -3.09
C ARG A 318 -11.79 -10.16 -3.10
N THR A 319 -12.45 -9.72 -4.19
CA THR A 319 -12.96 -8.35 -4.31
C THR A 319 -14.16 -8.18 -3.41
N GLY A 320 -13.91 -7.73 -2.18
CA GLY A 320 -14.94 -7.44 -1.18
C GLY A 320 -15.41 -8.63 -0.34
N VAL A 321 -14.76 -9.82 -0.41
CA VAL A 321 -15.07 -10.91 0.53
C VAL A 321 -14.82 -10.47 1.97
N ALA A 322 -15.77 -10.71 2.85
CA ALA A 322 -15.66 -10.40 4.26
C ALA A 322 -14.89 -11.50 5.01
N VAL A 323 -13.86 -11.10 5.76
CA VAL A 323 -13.02 -12.02 6.55
C VAL A 323 -13.26 -11.76 8.02
N PHE A 324 -13.64 -12.82 8.75
CA PHE A 324 -13.90 -12.76 10.17
C PHE A 324 -12.92 -13.63 10.97
N MET A 325 -12.40 -13.09 12.04
CA MET A 325 -11.59 -13.79 13.04
C MET A 325 -11.55 -12.98 14.32
N THR A 326 -11.03 -13.56 15.41
CA THR A 326 -10.77 -12.77 16.62
C THR A 326 -9.58 -11.83 16.45
N GLU A 327 -9.58 -10.71 17.14
CA GLU A 327 -8.43 -9.79 17.13
C GLU A 327 -7.15 -10.47 17.66
N GLN A 328 -7.27 -11.41 18.60
CA GLN A 328 -6.14 -12.20 19.06
C GLN A 328 -5.51 -12.99 17.91
N GLN A 329 -6.32 -13.74 17.14
CA GLN A 329 -5.84 -14.48 15.97
C GLN A 329 -5.17 -13.54 14.96
N ALA A 330 -5.78 -12.40 14.68
CA ALA A 330 -5.23 -11.42 13.76
C ALA A 330 -3.85 -10.90 14.21
N ARG A 331 -3.73 -10.48 15.47
CA ARG A 331 -2.50 -9.88 16.01
C ARG A 331 -1.38 -10.88 16.24
N GLU A 332 -1.69 -12.06 16.72
CA GLU A 332 -0.68 -13.08 17.02
C GLU A 332 -0.15 -13.78 15.78
N ASN A 333 -0.94 -13.83 14.70
CA ASN A 333 -0.59 -14.56 13.47
C ASN A 333 -0.60 -13.67 12.24
N GLU A 334 -1.78 -13.31 11.74
CA GLU A 334 -1.95 -12.76 10.38
C GLU A 334 -1.28 -11.40 10.17
N LEU A 335 -1.25 -10.55 11.21
CA LEU A 335 -0.66 -9.22 11.14
C LEU A 335 0.83 -9.19 11.47
N ARG A 336 1.39 -10.27 12.05
CA ARG A 336 2.77 -10.27 12.54
C ARG A 336 3.82 -10.00 11.47
N GLY A 337 3.65 -10.57 10.26
CA GLY A 337 4.58 -10.33 9.16
C GLY A 337 4.67 -8.86 8.76
N THR A 338 3.52 -8.21 8.60
CA THR A 338 3.47 -6.77 8.28
C THR A 338 3.91 -5.91 9.45
N GLN A 339 3.53 -6.25 10.68
CA GLN A 339 4.01 -5.54 11.88
C GLN A 339 5.55 -5.54 11.95
N ALA A 340 6.17 -6.71 11.79
CA ALA A 340 7.63 -6.83 11.81
C ALA A 340 8.29 -6.05 10.66
N ALA A 341 7.70 -6.07 9.46
CA ALA A 341 8.18 -5.28 8.34
C ALA A 341 8.22 -3.77 8.66
N ILE A 342 7.25 -3.28 9.42
CA ILE A 342 7.17 -1.86 9.80
C ILE A 342 8.06 -1.56 11.00
N GLU A 343 7.90 -2.30 12.11
CA GLU A 343 8.57 -1.99 13.38
C GLU A 343 10.05 -2.40 13.40
N ASP A 344 10.44 -3.48 12.71
CA ASP A 344 11.79 -4.02 12.74
C ASP A 344 12.61 -3.67 11.50
N ALA A 345 12.01 -3.66 10.30
CA ALA A 345 12.69 -3.26 9.06
C ALA A 345 12.52 -1.78 8.72
N GLY A 346 11.54 -1.09 9.31
CA GLY A 346 11.23 0.30 8.99
C GLY A 346 10.75 0.45 7.55
N ALA A 347 9.83 -0.42 7.11
CA ALA A 347 9.24 -0.31 5.77
C ALA A 347 8.61 1.07 5.55
N LEU A 348 8.80 1.61 4.36
CA LEU A 348 8.29 2.94 3.98
C LEU A 348 7.02 2.86 3.12
N GLY A 349 6.58 1.66 2.77
CA GLY A 349 5.35 1.40 2.03
C GLY A 349 4.59 0.22 2.60
N VAL A 350 3.31 0.14 2.33
CA VAL A 350 2.43 -1.01 2.60
C VAL A 350 1.30 -1.03 1.58
N MET A 351 0.79 -2.21 1.21
CA MET A 351 -0.39 -2.33 0.35
C MET A 351 -1.51 -3.02 1.11
N THR A 352 -2.70 -2.40 1.09
CA THR A 352 -3.91 -3.00 1.64
C THR A 352 -4.56 -3.99 0.69
N ALA A 353 -5.32 -4.92 1.24
CA ALA A 353 -5.93 -6.02 0.51
C ALA A 353 -7.27 -5.63 -0.15
N PHE A 354 -7.74 -6.45 -1.10
CA PHE A 354 -9.07 -6.31 -1.70
C PHE A 354 -10.23 -6.67 -0.78
N ASN A 355 -9.98 -7.61 0.14
CA ASN A 355 -11.02 -8.15 1.01
C ASN A 355 -11.46 -7.12 2.07
N ARG A 356 -12.51 -7.49 2.76
CA ARG A 356 -12.98 -6.77 3.93
C ARG A 356 -12.38 -7.34 5.21
N VAL A 357 -12.24 -6.49 6.20
CA VAL A 357 -11.92 -6.80 7.59
C VAL A 357 -13.23 -6.72 8.37
N GLY A 358 -13.79 -7.85 8.74
CA GLY A 358 -15.19 -7.90 9.09
C GLY A 358 -16.05 -7.42 7.91
N VAL A 359 -16.91 -6.47 8.11
CA VAL A 359 -17.79 -5.90 7.08
C VAL A 359 -17.21 -4.69 6.35
N TYR A 360 -16.17 -4.06 6.90
CA TYR A 360 -15.53 -2.87 6.32
C TYR A 360 -14.42 -3.24 5.35
N THR A 361 -14.23 -2.47 4.29
CA THR A 361 -13.10 -2.67 3.37
C THR A 361 -11.77 -2.47 4.09
N ALA A 362 -10.77 -3.30 3.78
CA ALA A 362 -9.46 -3.22 4.44
C ALA A 362 -8.82 -1.82 4.29
N ASN A 363 -9.04 -1.17 3.16
CA ASN A 363 -8.51 0.16 2.85
C ASN A 363 -9.27 1.32 3.54
N ALA A 364 -10.40 1.05 4.19
CA ALA A 364 -11.18 2.07 4.91
C ALA A 364 -11.40 1.72 6.38
N HIS A 365 -10.81 0.65 6.88
CA HIS A 365 -10.96 0.20 8.24
C HIS A 365 -10.13 1.04 9.21
N THR A 366 -10.79 1.93 9.96
CA THR A 366 -10.14 2.86 10.92
C THR A 366 -9.27 2.15 11.94
N GLY A 367 -9.78 1.05 12.53
CA GLY A 367 -9.04 0.24 13.53
C GLY A 367 -7.73 -0.29 12.95
N LEU A 368 -7.76 -0.83 11.73
CA LEU A 368 -6.59 -1.39 11.08
C LEU A 368 -5.59 -0.30 10.66
N LEU A 369 -6.06 0.73 9.95
CA LEU A 369 -5.14 1.69 9.32
C LEU A 369 -4.72 2.81 10.27
N MET A 370 -5.67 3.49 10.92
CA MET A 370 -5.30 4.62 11.77
C MET A 370 -4.81 4.18 13.15
N ASN A 371 -5.48 3.20 13.76
CA ASN A 371 -5.14 2.83 15.12
C ASN A 371 -3.99 1.83 15.18
N ILE A 372 -4.03 0.73 14.45
CA ILE A 372 -2.97 -0.27 14.45
C ILE A 372 -1.78 0.21 13.62
N LEU A 373 -1.96 0.40 12.30
CA LEU A 373 -0.85 0.70 11.40
C LEU A 373 -0.15 2.03 11.76
N ARG A 374 -0.91 3.14 11.85
CA ARG A 374 -0.33 4.47 12.04
C ARG A 374 0.07 4.74 13.48
N LYS A 375 -0.80 4.46 14.47
CA LYS A 375 -0.53 4.82 15.88
C LYS A 375 0.25 3.75 16.60
N GLU A 376 -0.22 2.49 16.61
CA GLU A 376 0.43 1.44 17.39
C GLU A 376 1.80 1.04 16.80
N TRP A 377 1.88 0.81 15.47
CA TRP A 377 3.15 0.44 14.83
C TRP A 377 3.99 1.64 14.41
N GLY A 378 3.45 2.86 14.49
CA GLY A 378 4.17 4.08 14.16
C GLY A 378 4.53 4.23 12.69
N PHE A 379 3.75 3.64 11.79
CA PHE A 379 4.01 3.72 10.35
C PHE A 379 3.85 5.14 9.79
N LYS A 380 4.91 5.65 9.18
CA LYS A 380 5.00 7.02 8.64
C LYS A 380 5.01 7.07 7.11
N GLY A 381 5.05 5.90 6.47
CA GLY A 381 5.23 5.78 5.04
C GLY A 381 3.95 5.88 4.22
N LEU A 382 4.08 5.61 2.93
CA LEU A 382 2.95 5.54 2.01
C LEU A 382 2.17 4.24 2.17
N GLU A 383 0.87 4.33 2.04
CA GLU A 383 -0.02 3.19 1.95
C GLU A 383 -0.72 3.23 0.59
N SER A 384 -0.77 2.11 -0.11
CA SER A 384 -1.51 1.97 -1.35
C SER A 384 -2.60 0.93 -1.19
N GLN A 385 -3.78 1.25 -1.67
CA GLN A 385 -4.79 0.24 -1.89
C GLN A 385 -4.36 -0.69 -3.04
N ASP A 386 -4.65 -1.99 -2.94
CA ASP A 386 -4.48 -2.93 -4.06
C ASP A 386 -5.38 -2.53 -5.24
N PHE A 387 -5.15 -3.11 -6.40
CA PHE A 387 -5.72 -2.69 -7.68
C PHE A 387 -7.26 -2.58 -7.64
N ILE A 388 -7.80 -1.39 -7.88
CA ILE A 388 -9.24 -1.15 -7.86
C ILE A 388 -9.87 -1.61 -9.17
N GLN A 389 -10.44 -2.79 -9.16
CA GLN A 389 -11.21 -3.31 -10.29
C GLN A 389 -12.70 -3.04 -10.06
N GLY A 390 -13.25 -2.01 -10.72
CA GLY A 390 -14.68 -1.74 -10.73
C GLY A 390 -15.27 -1.49 -9.34
N ALA A 391 -14.58 -0.73 -8.53
CA ALA A 391 -14.72 -0.71 -7.10
C ALA A 391 -15.82 0.23 -6.61
N ASN A 392 -17.07 -0.13 -6.76
CA ASN A 392 -18.15 0.55 -6.07
C ASN A 392 -18.07 0.41 -4.54
N TYR A 393 -17.39 -0.64 -4.05
CA TYR A 393 -17.23 -0.89 -2.62
C TYR A 393 -16.07 -0.09 -1.97
N ALA A 394 -15.25 0.59 -2.75
CA ALA A 394 -14.11 1.39 -2.25
C ALA A 394 -14.40 2.88 -2.42
N VAL A 395 -14.66 3.56 -1.31
CA VAL A 395 -14.97 4.99 -1.29
C VAL A 395 -13.69 5.78 -1.03
N LEU A 396 -13.29 6.61 -1.99
CA LEU A 396 -12.03 7.36 -1.93
C LEU A 396 -11.96 8.34 -0.75
N LYS A 397 -13.08 8.93 -0.35
CA LYS A 397 -13.16 9.77 0.86
C LYS A 397 -12.82 8.98 2.11
N GLU A 398 -13.48 7.86 2.32
CA GLU A 398 -13.24 7.01 3.50
C GLU A 398 -11.81 6.51 3.54
N TYR A 399 -11.27 6.13 2.40
CA TYR A 399 -9.88 5.77 2.25
C TYR A 399 -8.93 6.89 2.71
N ALA A 400 -9.11 8.11 2.21
CA ALA A 400 -8.30 9.26 2.61
C ALA A 400 -8.45 9.56 4.11
N MET A 401 -9.68 9.54 4.64
CA MET A 401 -9.99 9.82 6.05
C MET A 401 -9.42 8.77 7.01
N ASN A 402 -9.22 7.54 6.55
CA ASN A 402 -8.71 6.43 7.34
C ASN A 402 -7.20 6.14 7.12
N GLY A 403 -6.46 7.08 6.55
CA GLY A 403 -4.99 7.00 6.50
C GLY A 403 -4.42 6.41 5.25
N GLY A 404 -5.25 6.20 4.21
CA GLY A 404 -4.81 5.88 2.87
C GLY A 404 -4.04 7.02 2.22
N THR A 405 -3.11 6.71 1.35
CA THR A 405 -2.28 7.75 0.72
C THR A 405 -2.35 7.76 -0.79
N MET A 406 -2.60 6.64 -1.43
CA MET A 406 -2.83 6.56 -2.87
C MET A 406 -3.58 5.29 -3.25
N THR A 407 -4.37 5.36 -4.31
CA THR A 407 -5.06 4.19 -4.85
C THR A 407 -4.23 3.57 -5.98
N CYS A 408 -4.27 2.25 -6.09
CA CYS A 408 -3.71 1.56 -7.26
C CYS A 408 -4.69 1.67 -8.44
N ASN A 409 -4.76 2.85 -9.03
CA ASN A 409 -5.54 3.14 -10.22
C ASN A 409 -4.61 3.39 -11.40
N THR A 410 -4.85 2.71 -12.52
CA THR A 410 -4.07 2.84 -13.75
C THR A 410 -4.81 3.68 -14.78
N GLY A 411 -4.08 4.33 -15.67
CA GLY A 411 -4.63 5.13 -16.75
C GLY A 411 -4.11 6.55 -16.77
N ASP A 412 -4.90 7.48 -17.26
CA ASP A 412 -4.54 8.88 -17.33
C ASP A 412 -4.57 9.51 -15.92
N SER A 413 -3.47 10.13 -15.53
CA SER A 413 -3.28 10.79 -14.21
C SER A 413 -3.78 12.23 -14.22
N THR A 414 -5.02 12.42 -14.63
CA THR A 414 -5.69 13.74 -14.62
C THR A 414 -6.88 13.76 -13.67
N MET A 415 -7.28 14.95 -13.25
CA MET A 415 -8.49 15.11 -12.46
C MET A 415 -9.74 14.56 -13.16
N ALA A 416 -9.81 14.68 -14.49
CA ALA A 416 -10.91 14.15 -15.29
C ALA A 416 -11.00 12.61 -15.17
N ALA A 417 -9.88 11.91 -15.27
CA ALA A 417 -9.85 10.45 -15.15
C ALA A 417 -10.17 9.97 -13.73
N VAL A 418 -9.72 10.69 -12.70
CA VAL A 418 -10.09 10.39 -11.31
C VAL A 418 -11.58 10.60 -11.09
N SER A 419 -12.14 11.70 -11.58
CA SER A 419 -13.56 12.04 -11.41
C SER A 419 -14.49 11.16 -12.24
N GLU A 420 -14.04 10.58 -13.36
CA GLU A 420 -14.82 9.59 -14.09
C GLU A 420 -15.08 8.33 -13.25
N LYS A 421 -14.09 7.95 -12.42
CA LYS A 421 -14.22 6.79 -11.54
C LYS A 421 -15.01 7.09 -10.27
N TRP A 422 -14.85 8.30 -9.73
CA TRP A 422 -15.55 8.81 -8.54
C TRP A 422 -16.12 10.19 -8.84
N ASP A 423 -17.35 10.27 -9.30
CA ASP A 423 -18.02 11.49 -9.80
C ASP A 423 -18.07 12.64 -8.77
N TYR A 424 -18.04 12.30 -7.47
CA TYR A 424 -17.97 13.28 -6.38
C TYR A 424 -16.55 13.86 -6.17
N TRP A 425 -15.49 13.25 -6.71
CA TRP A 425 -14.11 13.64 -6.48
C TRP A 425 -13.71 14.79 -7.39
N THR A 426 -14.27 15.96 -7.13
CA THR A 426 -13.99 17.21 -7.85
C THR A 426 -13.45 18.26 -6.89
N VAL A 427 -12.62 19.19 -7.38
CA VAL A 427 -12.10 20.29 -6.57
C VAL A 427 -13.23 21.10 -5.94
N GLU A 428 -14.31 21.35 -6.70
CA GLU A 428 -15.48 22.06 -6.18
C GLU A 428 -16.12 21.36 -4.99
N ASN A 429 -16.26 20.06 -5.02
CA ASN A 429 -16.86 19.29 -3.95
C ASN A 429 -15.91 19.16 -2.76
N VAL A 430 -14.70 18.65 -2.99
CA VAL A 430 -13.72 18.36 -1.95
C VAL A 430 -13.32 19.61 -1.17
N SER A 431 -13.27 20.78 -1.83
CA SER A 431 -12.93 22.05 -1.18
C SER A 431 -13.94 22.50 -0.11
N LYS A 432 -15.11 21.88 -0.04
CA LYS A 432 -16.15 22.19 0.98
C LYS A 432 -15.96 21.39 2.28
N ASP A 433 -15.17 20.32 2.26
CA ASP A 433 -15.01 19.38 3.37
C ASP A 433 -13.66 19.57 4.06
N THR A 434 -13.65 20.34 5.17
CA THR A 434 -12.43 20.67 5.93
C THR A 434 -11.68 19.44 6.43
N ALA A 435 -12.40 18.40 6.89
CA ALA A 435 -11.81 17.19 7.39
C ALA A 435 -11.11 16.41 6.25
N LEU A 436 -11.75 16.35 5.09
CA LEU A 436 -11.17 15.70 3.90
C LEU A 436 -9.96 16.47 3.37
N LEU A 437 -10.00 17.80 3.36
CA LEU A 437 -8.84 18.64 3.00
C LEU A 437 -7.63 18.33 3.91
N SER A 438 -7.88 18.23 5.22
CA SER A 438 -6.84 17.87 6.20
C SER A 438 -6.31 16.45 5.98
N ALA A 439 -7.20 15.50 5.65
CA ALA A 439 -6.81 14.12 5.35
C ALA A 439 -5.96 14.03 4.08
N ILE A 440 -6.28 14.76 3.02
CA ILE A 440 -5.48 14.83 1.80
C ILE A 440 -4.07 15.38 2.12
N LYS A 441 -3.95 16.46 2.89
CA LYS A 441 -2.64 16.98 3.31
C LYS A 441 -1.84 15.95 4.10
N GLN A 442 -2.49 15.27 5.03
CA GLN A 442 -1.84 14.23 5.81
C GLN A 442 -1.38 13.05 4.93
N ALA A 443 -2.20 12.62 3.97
CA ALA A 443 -1.82 11.60 2.99
C ALA A 443 -0.60 12.02 2.18
N MET A 444 -0.56 13.29 1.72
CA MET A 444 0.59 13.84 1.00
C MET A 444 1.84 13.92 1.90
N THR A 445 1.69 14.22 3.19
CA THR A 445 2.81 14.20 4.14
C THR A 445 3.45 12.81 4.23
N TRP A 446 2.64 11.76 4.38
CA TRP A 446 3.15 10.39 4.46
C TRP A 446 3.78 9.91 3.16
N GLN A 447 3.20 10.25 2.00
CA GLN A 447 3.83 9.96 0.72
C GLN A 447 5.17 10.71 0.57
N ALA A 448 5.18 12.00 0.87
CA ALA A 448 6.38 12.83 0.78
C ALA A 448 7.49 12.32 1.72
N TYR A 449 7.12 11.89 2.93
CA TYR A 449 8.06 11.25 3.86
C TYR A 449 8.70 9.99 3.27
N ALA A 450 7.89 9.10 2.70
CA ALA A 450 8.40 7.88 2.07
C ALA A 450 9.34 8.20 0.91
N LEU A 451 8.96 9.13 0.04
CA LEU A 451 9.78 9.52 -1.12
C LEU A 451 11.05 10.25 -0.71
N ALA A 452 10.99 11.14 0.29
CA ALA A 452 12.17 11.85 0.81
C ALA A 452 13.26 10.89 1.34
N ASN A 453 12.86 9.69 1.77
CA ASN A 453 13.75 8.66 2.31
C ASN A 453 13.97 7.47 1.34
N SER A 454 13.78 7.69 0.04
CA SER A 454 13.92 6.68 -1.01
C SER A 454 14.86 7.14 -2.13
N ASN A 455 15.16 6.22 -3.06
CA ASN A 455 15.96 6.51 -4.26
C ASN A 455 15.27 7.49 -5.24
N ALA A 456 13.97 7.78 -5.08
CA ALA A 456 13.31 8.81 -5.86
C ALA A 456 13.98 10.20 -5.73
N MET A 457 14.63 10.43 -4.59
CA MET A 457 15.33 11.68 -4.31
C MET A 457 16.83 11.63 -4.61
N ASP A 458 17.32 10.60 -5.29
CA ASP A 458 18.71 10.54 -5.71
C ASP A 458 18.99 11.62 -6.75
N GLY A 459 20.08 12.36 -6.54
CA GLY A 459 20.43 13.51 -7.37
C GLY A 459 19.68 14.82 -7.04
N TYR A 460 18.64 14.80 -6.20
CA TYR A 460 17.94 16.01 -5.76
C TYR A 460 18.62 16.64 -4.55
N ALA A 461 18.79 17.96 -4.62
CA ALA A 461 19.30 18.82 -3.55
C ALA A 461 18.34 20.01 -3.34
N PRO A 462 18.41 20.73 -2.21
CA PRO A 462 17.59 21.93 -1.99
C PRO A 462 17.76 23.01 -3.06
N THR A 463 18.89 23.00 -3.75
CA THR A 463 19.19 23.92 -4.86
C THR A 463 18.71 23.43 -6.24
N THR A 464 18.16 22.22 -6.32
CA THR A 464 17.60 21.70 -7.56
C THR A 464 16.39 22.52 -7.99
N HIS A 465 16.30 22.87 -9.26
CA HIS A 465 15.19 23.64 -9.81
C HIS A 465 14.77 23.06 -11.17
N LEU A 466 13.50 23.22 -11.49
CA LEU A 466 12.97 22.85 -12.79
C LEU A 466 13.37 23.83 -13.86
N VAL A 467 13.82 23.31 -14.99
CA VAL A 467 14.10 24.10 -16.19
C VAL A 467 13.17 23.65 -17.30
N SER A 468 12.33 24.57 -17.78
CA SER A 468 11.49 24.28 -18.95
C SER A 468 12.35 24.26 -20.20
N VAL A 469 12.42 23.10 -20.84
CA VAL A 469 13.13 22.95 -22.13
C VAL A 469 12.11 22.85 -23.23
N ARG A 470 12.13 23.82 -24.17
CA ARG A 470 11.33 23.72 -25.38
C ARG A 470 11.83 22.58 -26.28
N THR A 471 10.98 21.66 -26.54
CA THR A 471 11.25 20.53 -27.44
C THR A 471 11.12 20.95 -28.91
N TRP A 472 11.59 20.10 -29.82
CA TRP A 472 11.47 20.36 -31.25
C TRP A 472 9.99 20.45 -31.70
N TYR A 473 9.11 19.65 -31.10
CA TYR A 473 7.68 19.63 -31.43
C TYR A 473 6.94 20.88 -30.89
N ASP A 474 7.35 21.45 -29.75
CA ASP A 474 6.83 22.76 -29.28
C ASP A 474 7.13 23.85 -30.29
N ASN A 475 8.34 23.83 -30.84
CA ASN A 475 8.75 24.77 -31.88
C ASN A 475 7.97 24.54 -33.19
N ALA A 476 7.78 23.25 -33.57
CA ALA A 476 7.01 22.88 -34.73
C ALA A 476 5.53 23.27 -34.59
N LEU A 477 4.93 23.03 -33.42
CA LEU A 477 3.55 23.42 -33.12
C LEU A 477 3.39 24.95 -33.17
N THR A 478 4.31 25.68 -32.56
CA THR A 478 4.32 27.15 -32.61
C THR A 478 4.41 27.63 -34.06
N GLY A 479 5.30 27.05 -34.86
CA GLY A 479 5.42 27.34 -36.28
C GLY A 479 4.14 27.07 -37.09
N ALA A 480 3.49 25.96 -36.82
CA ALA A 480 2.20 25.61 -37.43
C ALA A 480 1.10 26.61 -37.03
N GLN A 481 1.02 26.97 -35.76
CA GLN A 481 0.04 27.96 -35.27
C GLN A 481 0.22 29.31 -35.94
N VAL A 482 1.45 29.78 -36.08
CA VAL A 482 1.77 31.04 -36.80
C VAL A 482 1.37 30.92 -38.29
N ALA A 483 1.71 29.81 -38.94
CA ALA A 483 1.37 29.58 -40.33
C ALA A 483 -0.16 29.60 -40.55
N PHE A 484 -0.93 28.92 -39.72
CA PHE A 484 -2.39 28.93 -39.80
C PHE A 484 -3.00 30.31 -39.52
N ALA A 485 -2.44 31.05 -38.56
CA ALA A 485 -2.89 32.42 -38.29
C ALA A 485 -2.68 33.32 -39.54
N VAL A 486 -1.50 33.25 -40.20
CA VAL A 486 -1.20 33.98 -41.41
C VAL A 486 -2.15 33.56 -42.55
N LEU A 487 -2.36 32.28 -42.74
CA LEU A 487 -3.30 31.77 -43.77
C LEU A 487 -4.74 32.24 -43.54
N THR A 488 -5.16 32.29 -42.29
CA THR A 488 -6.49 32.79 -41.91
C THR A 488 -6.63 34.27 -42.26
N VAL A 489 -5.65 35.09 -41.92
CA VAL A 489 -5.65 36.53 -42.26
C VAL A 489 -5.68 36.74 -43.79
N LEU A 490 -4.82 35.99 -44.52
CA LEU A 490 -4.79 36.08 -45.99
C LEU A 490 -6.12 35.64 -46.64
N SER A 491 -6.72 34.59 -46.14
CA SER A 491 -8.02 34.08 -46.61
C SER A 491 -9.13 35.10 -46.37
N ALA A 492 -9.15 35.70 -45.18
CA ALA A 492 -10.10 36.77 -44.85
C ALA A 492 -9.91 37.99 -45.76
N ALA A 493 -8.68 38.42 -46.01
CA ALA A 493 -8.38 39.53 -46.93
C ALA A 493 -8.83 39.22 -48.37
N MET A 494 -8.54 38.02 -48.86
CA MET A 494 -8.98 37.56 -50.16
C MET A 494 -10.52 37.51 -50.26
N TYR A 495 -11.19 37.02 -49.25
CA TYR A 495 -12.63 37.00 -49.17
C TYR A 495 -13.23 38.41 -49.21
N ILE A 496 -12.73 39.34 -48.38
CA ILE A 496 -13.16 40.75 -48.39
C ILE A 496 -12.95 41.40 -49.76
N ASN A 497 -11.79 41.16 -50.37
CA ASN A 497 -11.49 41.69 -51.71
C ASN A 497 -12.45 41.15 -52.77
N THR A 498 -12.78 39.85 -52.72
CA THR A 498 -13.74 39.20 -53.60
C THR A 498 -15.15 39.78 -53.45
N VAL A 499 -15.60 39.97 -52.23
CA VAL A 499 -16.91 40.61 -51.93
C VAL A 499 -16.95 42.05 -52.42
N ARG A 500 -15.87 42.83 -52.25
CA ARG A 500 -15.76 44.21 -52.75
C ARG A 500 -15.85 44.24 -54.28
N LYS A 501 -15.11 43.38 -55.00
CA LYS A 501 -15.14 43.26 -56.46
C LYS A 501 -16.51 42.82 -57.00
N SER A 502 -17.18 41.90 -56.26
CA SER A 502 -18.53 41.46 -56.59
C SER A 502 -19.58 42.60 -56.52
N LYS A 503 -19.48 43.41 -55.46
CA LYS A 503 -20.36 44.61 -55.30
C LYS A 503 -20.08 45.68 -56.32
N SER A 504 -18.81 45.92 -56.70
CA SER A 504 -18.42 46.88 -57.73
C SER A 504 -18.88 46.47 -59.16
N LYS A 505 -19.18 45.22 -59.42
CA LYS A 505 -19.69 44.74 -60.70
C LYS A 505 -21.22 44.75 -60.79
N LYS A 506 -21.93 45.04 -59.68
CA LYS A 506 -23.39 45.14 -59.62
C LYS A 506 -23.92 46.57 -59.68
N ASN A 507 -23.04 47.55 -59.59
CA ASN A 507 -23.28 48.98 -59.90
C ASN A 507 -22.66 49.32 -61.24
#